data_e68ef676ffc12cf51746e28bb852be3e
#
_entry.id   e68ef676ffc12cf51746e28bb852be3e
#
_cell.length_a   1.000
_cell.length_b   1.000
_cell.length_c   1.000
_cell.angle_alpha   90.00
_cell.angle_beta   90.00
_cell.angle_gamma   90.00
#
_symmetry.space_group_name_H-M   'P 1'
#
loop_
_entity.id
_entity.type
_entity.pdbx_description
1 polymer ?
#
loop_
_entity_poly.entity_id
_entity_poly.type
_entity_poly.pdbx_seq_one_letter_code
_entity_poly.pdbx_strand_id
1 'polypeptide(L)'
;MAILQMQKISIFALSRYCKDILETLQRIGVVQIEKTDVSDSVFYKEESAPMCASYLRNANLMKNAQEVLGDYCEIKTSLFASLEGRKPLRKSEYEEKSENAQKILKNAYELTNDNKRIIEAKAKIAQYNNRIESLTPWLMLDVPLNASSTASTKTLMGSFPGEVDLESVRIGLAEVDPGLELFDMEIVYSDSRQTCVFVLVANESYDSLMNAMRKMGFSLPAVSSKTSPAEAVEVIKAKIRDKE
;
A
#
# COMPACT_ATOMS: atom_id res chain seq x y z
N MET A 1 -27.82 -48.84 -16.83
CA MET A 1 -27.30 -47.59 -17.46
C MET A 1 -28.26 -47.20 -18.54
N ALA A 2 -28.80 -45.97 -18.48
CA ALA A 2 -29.62 -45.45 -19.56
C ALA A 2 -28.67 -44.92 -20.64
N ILE A 3 -28.78 -45.48 -21.87
CA ILE A 3 -28.01 -45.01 -23.04
C ILE A 3 -28.87 -43.93 -23.72
N LEU A 4 -28.41 -42.69 -23.66
CA LEU A 4 -29.01 -41.59 -24.42
C LEU A 4 -28.55 -41.68 -25.89
N GLN A 5 -29.51 -41.71 -26.82
CA GLN A 5 -29.17 -41.58 -28.24
C GLN A 5 -28.76 -40.12 -28.53
N MET A 6 -27.53 -39.95 -28.99
CA MET A 6 -26.99 -38.64 -29.39
C MET A 6 -26.84 -38.58 -30.90
N GLN A 7 -27.14 -37.41 -31.48
CA GLN A 7 -26.92 -37.15 -32.91
C GLN A 7 -25.88 -36.03 -33.05
N LYS A 8 -24.93 -36.21 -33.96
CA LYS A 8 -23.96 -35.16 -34.31
C LYS A 8 -24.60 -34.22 -35.33
N ILE A 9 -24.64 -32.94 -34.96
CA ILE A 9 -25.12 -31.85 -35.82
C ILE A 9 -23.99 -30.87 -36.12
N SER A 10 -24.00 -30.27 -37.29
CA SER A 10 -23.07 -29.20 -37.66
C SER A 10 -23.85 -27.94 -37.98
N ILE A 11 -23.48 -26.82 -37.40
CA ILE A 11 -24.15 -25.53 -37.61
C ILE A 11 -23.16 -24.61 -38.34
N PHE A 12 -23.53 -24.12 -39.49
CA PHE A 12 -22.77 -23.16 -40.29
C PHE A 12 -23.49 -21.82 -40.26
N ALA A 13 -22.76 -20.78 -39.82
CA ALA A 13 -23.33 -19.44 -39.70
C ALA A 13 -22.26 -18.37 -39.92
N LEU A 14 -22.70 -17.14 -40.17
CA LEU A 14 -21.81 -16.01 -40.23
C LEU A 14 -21.28 -15.68 -38.81
N SER A 15 -20.00 -15.31 -38.69
CA SER A 15 -19.32 -15.02 -37.42
C SER A 15 -20.08 -14.02 -36.52
N ARG A 16 -20.74 -13.02 -37.14
CA ARG A 16 -21.57 -12.04 -36.42
C ARG A 16 -22.72 -12.65 -35.61
N TYR A 17 -23.19 -13.84 -35.96
CA TYR A 17 -24.28 -14.55 -35.28
C TYR A 17 -23.78 -15.60 -34.27
N CYS A 18 -22.46 -15.78 -34.15
CA CYS A 18 -21.87 -16.80 -33.31
C CYS A 18 -22.36 -16.69 -31.87
N LYS A 19 -22.36 -15.49 -31.32
CA LYS A 19 -22.78 -15.21 -29.93
C LYS A 19 -24.25 -15.59 -29.71
N ASP A 20 -25.14 -15.15 -30.58
CA ASP A 20 -26.58 -15.39 -30.46
C ASP A 20 -26.91 -16.87 -30.58
N ILE A 21 -26.20 -17.58 -31.47
CA ILE A 21 -26.34 -19.03 -31.64
C ILE A 21 -25.87 -19.76 -30.40
N LEU A 22 -24.70 -19.41 -29.87
CA LEU A 22 -24.15 -20.03 -28.63
C LEU A 22 -25.06 -19.78 -27.43
N GLU A 23 -25.57 -18.58 -27.25
CA GLU A 23 -26.55 -18.26 -26.19
C GLU A 23 -27.85 -19.06 -26.35
N THR A 24 -28.30 -19.24 -27.57
CA THR A 24 -29.51 -20.05 -27.87
C THR A 24 -29.26 -21.52 -27.54
N LEU A 25 -28.13 -22.10 -27.96
CA LEU A 25 -27.75 -23.48 -27.67
C LEU A 25 -27.58 -23.72 -26.18
N GLN A 26 -26.95 -22.79 -25.47
CA GLN A 26 -26.80 -22.83 -24.01
C GLN A 26 -28.17 -22.79 -23.31
N ARG A 27 -29.11 -21.98 -23.82
CA ARG A 27 -30.47 -21.86 -23.29
C ARG A 27 -31.27 -23.15 -23.45
N ILE A 28 -31.09 -23.87 -24.57
CA ILE A 28 -31.71 -25.17 -24.81
C ILE A 28 -31.16 -26.24 -23.85
N GLY A 29 -29.88 -26.19 -23.57
CA GLY A 29 -29.25 -27.03 -22.50
C GLY A 29 -29.11 -28.52 -22.85
N VAL A 30 -29.31 -28.91 -24.12
CA VAL A 30 -29.27 -30.32 -24.59
C VAL A 30 -28.17 -30.60 -25.60
N VAL A 31 -27.26 -29.63 -25.81
CA VAL A 31 -26.19 -29.72 -26.81
C VAL A 31 -24.83 -29.74 -26.13
N GLN A 32 -23.99 -30.68 -26.50
CA GLN A 32 -22.59 -30.71 -26.19
C GLN A 32 -21.77 -30.12 -27.35
N ILE A 33 -20.98 -29.08 -27.10
CA ILE A 33 -20.12 -28.45 -28.11
C ILE A 33 -18.77 -29.14 -28.10
N GLU A 34 -18.38 -29.73 -29.25
CA GLU A 34 -17.08 -30.34 -29.45
C GLU A 34 -16.12 -29.42 -30.19
N LYS A 35 -14.82 -29.48 -29.85
CA LYS A 35 -13.79 -28.80 -30.65
C LYS A 35 -13.56 -29.64 -31.91
N THR A 36 -13.72 -29.00 -33.08
CA THR A 36 -13.39 -29.62 -34.35
C THR A 36 -12.05 -29.09 -34.84
N ASP A 37 -11.11 -29.97 -35.13
CA ASP A 37 -9.89 -29.59 -35.84
C ASP A 37 -10.20 -29.42 -37.31
N VAL A 38 -10.34 -28.18 -37.73
CA VAL A 38 -10.60 -27.84 -39.13
C VAL A 38 -9.25 -27.47 -39.76
N SER A 39 -8.84 -28.29 -40.72
CA SER A 39 -7.66 -28.06 -41.56
C SER A 39 -7.97 -27.39 -42.91
N ASP A 40 -9.18 -26.82 -43.05
CA ASP A 40 -9.66 -26.27 -44.30
C ASP A 40 -9.33 -24.77 -44.44
N SER A 41 -8.97 -24.32 -45.63
CA SER A 41 -8.61 -22.92 -45.91
C SER A 41 -9.80 -21.94 -45.88
N VAL A 42 -11.02 -22.44 -45.88
CA VAL A 42 -12.25 -21.63 -45.85
C VAL A 42 -12.78 -21.40 -44.42
N PHE A 43 -12.51 -22.32 -43.53
CA PHE A 43 -12.96 -22.23 -42.14
C PHE A 43 -11.76 -22.00 -41.23
N TYR A 44 -11.83 -20.99 -40.40
CA TYR A 44 -10.83 -20.72 -39.37
C TYR A 44 -11.46 -20.78 -37.99
N LYS A 45 -10.65 -21.19 -37.04
CA LYS A 45 -11.05 -21.24 -35.65
C LYS A 45 -11.02 -19.83 -35.07
N GLU A 46 -12.16 -19.35 -34.59
CA GLU A 46 -12.22 -18.11 -33.86
C GLU A 46 -11.66 -18.34 -32.44
N GLU A 47 -10.64 -17.56 -32.03
CA GLU A 47 -10.10 -17.66 -30.72
C GLU A 47 -10.99 -16.93 -29.71
N SER A 48 -11.63 -17.68 -28.82
CA SER A 48 -12.42 -17.13 -27.71
C SER A 48 -11.57 -16.65 -26.52
N ALA A 49 -10.26 -16.86 -26.56
CA ALA A 49 -9.34 -16.53 -25.46
C ALA A 49 -9.42 -15.05 -24.99
N PRO A 50 -9.46 -14.04 -25.88
CA PRO A 50 -9.58 -12.63 -25.43
C PRO A 50 -10.92 -12.36 -24.76
N MET A 51 -12.01 -12.96 -25.24
CA MET A 51 -13.35 -12.81 -24.67
C MET A 51 -13.42 -13.49 -23.29
N CYS A 52 -12.91 -14.71 -23.16
CA CYS A 52 -12.83 -15.42 -21.89
C CYS A 52 -11.99 -14.64 -20.87
N ALA A 53 -10.86 -14.07 -21.28
CA ALA A 53 -10.04 -13.24 -20.41
C ALA A 53 -10.78 -11.98 -19.92
N SER A 54 -11.61 -11.38 -20.77
CA SER A 54 -12.47 -10.25 -20.40
C SER A 54 -13.50 -10.64 -19.35
N TYR A 55 -14.21 -11.75 -19.55
CA TYR A 55 -15.19 -12.24 -18.59
C TYR A 55 -14.54 -12.62 -17.25
N LEU A 56 -13.37 -13.23 -17.26
CA LEU A 56 -12.61 -13.55 -16.05
C LEU A 56 -12.20 -12.29 -15.29
N ARG A 57 -11.73 -11.24 -15.99
CA ARG A 57 -11.43 -9.95 -15.35
C ARG A 57 -12.65 -9.34 -14.69
N ASN A 58 -13.80 -9.36 -15.38
CA ASN A 58 -15.05 -8.84 -14.84
C ASN A 58 -15.52 -9.64 -13.63
N ALA A 59 -15.42 -10.97 -13.68
CA ALA A 59 -15.76 -11.83 -12.56
C ALA A 59 -14.85 -11.57 -11.33
N ASN A 60 -13.55 -11.40 -11.54
CA ASN A 60 -12.62 -11.06 -10.47
C ASN A 60 -12.91 -9.66 -9.89
N LEU A 61 -13.21 -8.67 -10.73
CA LEU A 61 -13.62 -7.34 -10.27
C LEU A 61 -14.86 -7.42 -9.36
N MET A 62 -15.86 -8.17 -9.79
CA MET A 62 -17.09 -8.37 -9.00
C MET A 62 -16.82 -9.07 -7.68
N LYS A 63 -15.94 -10.09 -7.68
CA LYS A 63 -15.53 -10.78 -6.46
C LYS A 63 -14.82 -9.85 -5.49
N ASN A 64 -13.86 -9.06 -5.97
CA ASN A 64 -13.15 -8.07 -5.15
C ASN A 64 -14.12 -7.02 -4.59
N ALA A 65 -15.07 -6.53 -5.40
CA ALA A 65 -16.09 -5.60 -4.92
C ALA A 65 -16.99 -6.23 -3.85
N GLN A 66 -17.32 -7.51 -3.96
CA GLN A 66 -18.08 -8.25 -2.96
C GLN A 66 -17.30 -8.42 -1.66
N GLU A 67 -15.99 -8.68 -1.73
CA GLU A 67 -15.12 -8.73 -0.55
C GLU A 67 -15.09 -7.37 0.16
N VAL A 68 -14.89 -6.27 -0.58
CA VAL A 68 -14.95 -4.91 -0.03
C VAL A 68 -16.29 -4.63 0.64
N LEU A 69 -17.42 -4.99 0.01
CA LEU A 69 -18.74 -4.83 0.63
C LEU A 69 -18.88 -5.65 1.92
N GLY A 70 -18.29 -6.85 1.95
CA GLY A 70 -18.27 -7.70 3.14
C GLY A 70 -17.59 -7.05 4.36
N ASP A 71 -16.56 -6.21 4.12
CA ASP A 71 -15.86 -5.49 5.18
C ASP A 71 -16.69 -4.35 5.79
N TYR A 72 -17.62 -3.77 5.02
CA TYR A 72 -18.44 -2.63 5.44
C TYR A 72 -19.89 -2.98 5.76
N CYS A 73 -20.39 -4.11 5.27
CA CYS A 73 -21.76 -4.55 5.46
C CYS A 73 -21.80 -5.88 6.20
N GLU A 74 -22.50 -5.93 7.34
CA GLU A 74 -22.78 -7.20 8.01
C GLU A 74 -23.73 -8.04 7.13
N ILE A 75 -23.17 -8.89 6.30
CA ILE A 75 -23.95 -9.89 5.57
C ILE A 75 -24.33 -10.99 6.56
N LYS A 76 -25.58 -11.01 6.99
CA LYS A 76 -26.10 -12.12 7.80
C LYS A 76 -26.10 -13.40 6.94
N THR A 77 -25.02 -14.13 6.98
CA THR A 77 -24.95 -15.47 6.39
C THR A 77 -25.52 -16.48 7.38
N SER A 78 -26.49 -17.29 6.93
CA SER A 78 -26.95 -18.44 7.69
C SER A 78 -25.76 -19.38 7.98
N LEU A 79 -25.69 -19.94 9.18
CA LEU A 79 -24.68 -20.92 9.56
C LEU A 79 -24.65 -22.15 8.60
N PHE A 80 -25.76 -22.38 7.91
CA PHE A 80 -25.92 -23.46 6.91
C PHE A 80 -25.76 -23.02 5.46
N ALA A 81 -25.46 -21.76 5.19
CA ALA A 81 -25.34 -21.21 3.83
C ALA A 81 -24.27 -21.96 2.97
N SER A 82 -23.23 -22.50 3.62
CA SER A 82 -22.21 -23.33 2.94
C SER A 82 -22.71 -24.72 2.54
N LEU A 83 -23.76 -25.22 3.19
CA LEU A 83 -24.39 -26.52 2.93
C LEU A 83 -25.54 -26.43 1.93
N GLU A 84 -26.18 -25.27 1.80
CA GLU A 84 -27.32 -25.05 0.90
C GLU A 84 -26.94 -25.05 -0.58
N GLY A 85 -25.66 -25.02 -0.92
CA GLY A 85 -25.18 -24.97 -2.29
C GLY A 85 -25.47 -23.64 -2.98
N ARG A 86 -25.40 -23.62 -4.31
CA ARG A 86 -25.68 -22.40 -5.11
C ARG A 86 -27.20 -22.20 -5.23
N LYS A 87 -27.68 -21.01 -4.88
CA LYS A 87 -29.09 -20.65 -5.09
C LYS A 87 -29.45 -20.76 -6.57
N PRO A 88 -30.55 -21.48 -6.91
CA PRO A 88 -31.04 -21.49 -8.28
C PRO A 88 -31.50 -20.09 -8.66
N LEU A 89 -31.03 -19.57 -9.77
CA LEU A 89 -31.40 -18.26 -10.29
C LEU A 89 -32.56 -18.45 -11.30
N ARG A 90 -33.64 -17.68 -11.16
CA ARG A 90 -34.70 -17.68 -12.14
C ARG A 90 -34.23 -17.01 -13.43
N LYS A 91 -34.76 -17.47 -14.57
CA LYS A 91 -34.38 -16.93 -15.90
C LYS A 91 -34.63 -15.42 -15.99
N SER A 92 -35.77 -14.93 -15.50
CA SER A 92 -36.09 -13.50 -15.48
C SER A 92 -35.10 -12.67 -14.64
N GLU A 93 -34.66 -13.20 -13.48
CA GLU A 93 -33.65 -12.55 -12.65
C GLU A 93 -32.27 -12.51 -13.32
N TYR A 94 -31.92 -13.56 -14.07
CA TYR A 94 -30.68 -13.60 -14.85
C TYR A 94 -30.71 -12.56 -15.97
N GLU A 95 -31.82 -12.48 -16.73
CA GLU A 95 -31.98 -11.53 -17.84
C GLU A 95 -31.91 -10.09 -17.32
N GLU A 96 -32.63 -9.74 -16.25
CA GLU A 96 -32.58 -8.41 -15.61
C GLU A 96 -31.17 -8.03 -15.15
N LYS A 97 -30.46 -8.97 -14.49
CA LYS A 97 -29.07 -8.73 -14.04
C LYS A 97 -28.11 -8.61 -15.22
N SER A 98 -28.34 -9.38 -16.29
CA SER A 98 -27.53 -9.31 -17.51
C SER A 98 -27.68 -7.96 -18.22
N GLU A 99 -28.89 -7.42 -18.31
CA GLU A 99 -29.16 -6.08 -18.86
C GLU A 99 -28.45 -4.98 -18.04
N ASN A 100 -28.43 -5.13 -16.73
CA ASN A 100 -27.77 -4.18 -15.81
C ASN A 100 -26.26 -4.44 -15.61
N ALA A 101 -25.68 -5.44 -16.26
CA ALA A 101 -24.31 -5.89 -16.01
C ALA A 101 -23.27 -4.76 -16.13
N GLN A 102 -23.39 -3.89 -17.13
CA GLN A 102 -22.46 -2.77 -17.31
C GLN A 102 -22.52 -1.76 -16.17
N LYS A 103 -23.72 -1.43 -15.68
CA LYS A 103 -23.91 -0.53 -14.55
C LYS A 103 -23.33 -1.13 -13.28
N ILE A 104 -23.55 -2.43 -13.06
CA ILE A 104 -23.03 -3.16 -11.90
C ILE A 104 -21.49 -3.21 -11.94
N LEU A 105 -20.91 -3.49 -13.10
CA LEU A 105 -19.45 -3.49 -13.30
C LEU A 105 -18.84 -2.10 -13.05
N LYS A 106 -19.50 -1.03 -13.50
CA LYS A 106 -19.06 0.33 -13.22
C LYS A 106 -19.05 0.62 -11.72
N ASN A 107 -20.14 0.28 -11.01
CA ASN A 107 -20.22 0.46 -9.56
C ASN A 107 -19.16 -0.37 -8.82
N ALA A 108 -18.92 -1.62 -9.26
CA ALA A 108 -17.87 -2.48 -8.70
C ALA A 108 -16.49 -1.88 -8.89
N TYR A 109 -16.21 -1.30 -10.05
CA TYR A 109 -14.95 -0.60 -10.32
C TYR A 109 -14.77 0.63 -9.43
N GLU A 110 -15.80 1.48 -9.32
CA GLU A 110 -15.77 2.67 -8.46
C GLU A 110 -15.54 2.27 -7.00
N LEU A 111 -16.28 1.29 -6.48
CA LEU A 111 -16.14 0.80 -5.12
C LEU A 111 -14.71 0.27 -4.83
N THR A 112 -14.18 -0.57 -5.71
CA THR A 112 -12.82 -1.12 -5.52
C THR A 112 -11.75 -0.04 -5.61
N ASN A 113 -11.93 0.96 -6.49
CA ASN A 113 -11.02 2.07 -6.62
C ASN A 113 -11.05 2.99 -5.38
N ASP A 114 -12.25 3.28 -4.84
CA ASP A 114 -12.39 4.10 -3.64
C ASP A 114 -11.80 3.38 -2.42
N ASN A 115 -12.02 2.07 -2.28
CA ASN A 115 -11.36 1.29 -1.22
C ASN A 115 -9.83 1.35 -1.32
N LYS A 116 -9.29 1.24 -2.53
CA LYS A 116 -7.85 1.40 -2.76
C LYS A 116 -7.35 2.79 -2.33
N ARG A 117 -8.08 3.85 -2.66
CA ARG A 117 -7.75 5.23 -2.22
C ARG A 117 -7.77 5.37 -0.70
N ILE A 118 -8.75 4.76 -0.03
CA ILE A 118 -8.83 4.74 1.44
C ILE A 118 -7.60 4.05 2.05
N ILE A 119 -7.22 2.89 1.53
CA ILE A 119 -6.04 2.14 2.01
C ILE A 119 -4.76 2.97 1.81
N GLU A 120 -4.59 3.59 0.64
CA GLU A 120 -3.44 4.44 0.35
C GLU A 120 -3.41 5.69 1.26
N ALA A 121 -4.56 6.31 1.54
CA ALA A 121 -4.66 7.43 2.47
C ALA A 121 -4.28 7.02 3.90
N LYS A 122 -4.81 5.91 4.40
CA LYS A 122 -4.46 5.36 5.71
C LYS A 122 -2.97 5.04 5.83
N ALA A 123 -2.37 4.46 4.81
CA ALA A 123 -0.93 4.18 4.80
C ALA A 123 -0.09 5.46 4.84
N LYS A 124 -0.49 6.51 4.12
CA LYS A 124 0.18 7.82 4.17
C LYS A 124 0.03 8.50 5.53
N ILE A 125 -1.15 8.45 6.14
CA ILE A 125 -1.37 8.97 7.48
C ILE A 125 -0.46 8.27 8.48
N ALA A 126 -0.36 6.93 8.43
CA ALA A 126 0.56 6.18 9.29
C ALA A 126 2.02 6.60 9.08
N GLN A 127 2.45 6.78 7.82
CA GLN A 127 3.79 7.28 7.50
C GLN A 127 4.04 8.70 8.06
N TYR A 128 3.05 9.58 7.97
CA TYR A 128 3.14 10.92 8.53
C TYR A 128 3.21 10.91 10.05
N ASN A 129 2.42 10.07 10.73
CA ASN A 129 2.48 9.92 12.17
C ASN A 129 3.85 9.41 12.64
N ASN A 130 4.41 8.39 11.99
CA ASN A 130 5.76 7.90 12.29
C ASN A 130 6.82 9.01 12.12
N ARG A 131 6.64 9.88 11.11
CA ARG A 131 7.54 11.00 10.90
C ARG A 131 7.39 12.06 12.00
N ILE A 132 6.17 12.34 12.47
CA ILE A 132 5.94 13.21 13.64
C ILE A 132 6.63 12.64 14.89
N GLU A 133 6.44 11.35 15.17
CA GLU A 133 7.09 10.69 16.29
C GLU A 133 8.62 10.81 16.23
N SER A 134 9.20 10.63 15.05
CA SER A 134 10.64 10.79 14.84
C SER A 134 11.15 12.24 15.00
N LEU A 135 10.28 13.23 14.77
CA LEU A 135 10.60 14.66 14.98
C LEU A 135 10.32 15.13 16.40
N THR A 136 9.49 14.42 17.16
CA THR A 136 9.05 14.83 18.50
C THR A 136 10.21 15.13 19.45
N PRO A 137 11.29 14.32 19.53
CA PRO A 137 12.43 14.62 20.40
C PRO A 137 13.19 15.92 20.04
N TRP A 138 12.96 16.43 18.83
CA TRP A 138 13.67 17.60 18.29
C TRP A 138 12.84 18.89 18.32
N LEU A 139 11.61 18.87 18.87
CA LEU A 139 10.69 20.01 18.82
C LEU A 139 11.22 21.28 19.50
N MET A 140 12.14 21.14 20.43
CA MET A 140 12.75 22.28 21.14
C MET A 140 13.79 23.01 20.26
N LEU A 141 14.23 22.41 19.15
CA LEU A 141 15.18 23.06 18.24
C LEU A 141 14.46 24.07 17.35
N ASP A 142 15.01 25.28 17.30
CA ASP A 142 14.61 26.36 16.40
C ASP A 142 15.35 26.34 15.04
N VAL A 143 16.32 25.42 14.89
CA VAL A 143 17.12 25.25 13.67
C VAL A 143 16.72 23.96 12.93
N PRO A 144 16.90 23.93 11.58
CA PRO A 144 16.67 22.72 10.80
C PRO A 144 17.58 21.56 11.23
N LEU A 145 17.08 20.31 11.19
CA LEU A 145 17.89 19.13 11.47
C LEU A 145 19.02 18.87 10.45
N ASN A 146 18.95 19.51 9.29
CA ASN A 146 20.03 19.53 8.29
C ASN A 146 20.76 20.89 8.27
N ALA A 147 20.79 21.60 9.41
CA ALA A 147 21.53 22.86 9.50
C ALA A 147 22.95 22.67 9.00
N SER A 148 23.36 23.56 8.10
CA SER A 148 24.67 23.49 7.46
C SER A 148 25.75 24.12 8.34
N SER A 149 26.98 23.68 8.11
CA SER A 149 28.18 24.27 8.69
C SER A 149 28.33 25.76 8.35
N THR A 150 28.97 26.48 9.24
CA THR A 150 29.50 27.82 8.97
C THR A 150 30.91 27.74 8.38
N ALA A 151 31.57 28.86 8.16
CA ALA A 151 32.94 28.89 7.69
C ALA A 151 33.94 28.20 8.65
N SER A 152 33.69 28.24 9.97
CA SER A 152 34.61 27.75 11.00
C SER A 152 34.03 26.64 11.88
N THR A 153 32.70 26.41 11.86
CA THR A 153 32.03 25.44 12.72
C THR A 153 31.06 24.54 11.94
N LYS A 154 30.88 23.32 12.43
CA LYS A 154 29.89 22.37 11.98
C LYS A 154 28.89 22.08 13.08
N THR A 155 27.64 21.87 12.72
CA THR A 155 26.60 21.36 13.62
C THR A 155 26.51 19.85 13.51
N LEU A 156 26.32 19.18 14.63
CA LEU A 156 26.10 17.76 14.72
C LEU A 156 24.89 17.52 15.61
N MET A 157 23.93 16.79 15.09
CA MET A 157 22.71 16.40 15.80
C MET A 157 22.61 14.90 15.80
N GLY A 158 22.17 14.33 16.92
CA GLY A 158 22.01 12.89 17.05
C GLY A 158 21.61 12.50 18.46
N SER A 159 21.57 11.20 18.70
CA SER A 159 21.17 10.67 20.00
C SER A 159 22.12 9.62 20.53
N PHE A 160 22.22 9.57 21.84
CA PHE A 160 22.80 8.46 22.59
C PHE A 160 21.69 7.53 23.07
N PRO A 161 21.98 6.23 23.28
CA PRO A 161 21.02 5.29 23.84
C PRO A 161 20.83 5.54 25.33
N GLY A 162 19.59 5.50 25.80
CA GLY A 162 19.24 5.71 27.20
C GLY A 162 19.32 7.16 27.67
N GLU A 163 19.11 7.34 28.96
CA GLU A 163 19.23 8.64 29.64
C GLU A 163 20.68 8.89 29.99
N VAL A 164 21.28 9.95 29.46
CA VAL A 164 22.68 10.33 29.65
C VAL A 164 22.73 11.82 29.97
N ASP A 165 23.51 12.20 30.97
CA ASP A 165 23.77 13.62 31.31
C ASP A 165 25.02 14.15 30.58
N LEU A 166 25.10 15.48 30.44
CA LEU A 166 26.19 16.14 29.73
C LEU A 166 27.58 15.88 30.34
N GLU A 167 27.63 15.73 31.66
CA GLU A 167 28.92 15.53 32.39
C GLU A 167 29.46 14.14 32.07
N SER A 168 28.61 13.12 32.11
CA SER A 168 28.96 11.75 31.71
C SER A 168 29.41 11.68 30.24
N VAL A 169 28.76 12.41 29.32
CA VAL A 169 29.21 12.46 27.93
C VAL A 169 30.57 13.12 27.80
N ARG A 170 30.80 14.24 28.50
CA ARG A 170 32.10 14.94 28.48
C ARG A 170 33.23 14.09 29.04
N ILE A 171 32.99 13.39 30.16
CA ILE A 171 33.95 12.45 30.73
C ILE A 171 34.27 11.33 29.72
N GLY A 172 33.27 10.69 29.14
CA GLY A 172 33.47 9.63 28.15
C GLY A 172 34.21 10.12 26.91
N LEU A 173 33.93 11.34 26.45
CA LEU A 173 34.67 11.93 25.30
C LEU A 173 36.14 12.19 25.67
N ALA A 174 36.43 12.71 26.87
CA ALA A 174 37.79 12.94 27.33
C ALA A 174 38.60 11.64 27.53
N GLU A 175 37.90 10.53 27.88
CA GLU A 175 38.56 9.20 27.93
C GLU A 175 38.90 8.66 26.54
N VAL A 176 38.06 8.93 25.53
CA VAL A 176 38.26 8.46 24.15
C VAL A 176 39.31 9.32 23.40
N ASP A 177 39.28 10.64 23.60
CA ASP A 177 40.20 11.59 22.98
C ASP A 177 40.40 12.82 23.88
N PRO A 178 41.48 12.84 24.70
CA PRO A 178 41.78 13.94 25.62
C PRO A 178 42.04 15.29 24.93
N GLY A 179 42.25 15.32 23.61
CA GLY A 179 42.51 16.53 22.84
C GLY A 179 41.27 17.27 22.31
N LEU A 180 40.05 16.78 22.63
CA LEU A 180 38.80 17.37 22.19
C LEU A 180 38.38 18.55 23.09
N GLU A 181 38.80 19.77 22.72
CA GLU A 181 38.49 20.99 23.51
C GLU A 181 37.50 21.96 22.84
N LEU A 182 37.36 21.89 21.49
CA LEU A 182 36.64 22.90 20.69
C LEU A 182 35.24 22.45 20.24
N PHE A 183 34.41 22.11 21.24
CA PHE A 183 32.99 21.83 20.99
C PHE A 183 32.11 22.34 22.12
N ASP A 184 30.87 22.66 21.78
CA ASP A 184 29.78 22.92 22.71
C ASP A 184 28.62 21.95 22.47
N MET A 185 27.96 21.50 23.54
CA MET A 185 26.94 20.48 23.50
C MET A 185 25.77 20.83 24.41
N GLU A 186 24.56 20.67 23.90
CA GLU A 186 23.32 20.87 24.63
C GLU A 186 22.41 19.64 24.48
N ILE A 187 21.75 19.22 25.57
CA ILE A 187 20.68 18.20 25.51
C ILE A 187 19.40 18.88 25.09
N VAL A 188 18.86 18.44 23.97
CA VAL A 188 17.61 18.92 23.40
C VAL A 188 16.42 18.16 23.97
N TYR A 189 16.60 16.86 24.21
CA TYR A 189 15.59 15.98 24.75
C TYR A 189 16.24 14.76 25.40
N SER A 190 15.66 14.27 26.51
CA SER A 190 16.11 13.05 27.16
C SER A 190 14.93 12.25 27.67
N ASP A 191 14.96 10.94 27.43
CA ASP A 191 14.04 9.95 27.99
C ASP A 191 14.78 8.63 28.28
N SER A 192 14.08 7.65 28.86
CA SER A 192 14.66 6.34 29.20
C SER A 192 15.21 5.56 27.99
N ARG A 193 14.85 5.94 26.74
CA ARG A 193 15.27 5.27 25.49
C ARG A 193 16.43 5.97 24.81
N GLN A 194 16.46 7.32 24.86
CA GLN A 194 17.45 8.09 24.13
C GLN A 194 17.65 9.49 24.73
N THR A 195 18.85 10.02 24.58
CA THR A 195 19.21 11.42 24.87
C THR A 195 19.62 12.08 23.55
N CYS A 196 18.83 13.04 23.09
CA CYS A 196 19.10 13.80 21.86
C CYS A 196 19.93 15.03 22.18
N VAL A 197 21.00 15.22 21.42
CA VAL A 197 21.94 16.31 21.61
C VAL A 197 22.13 17.15 20.37
N PHE A 198 22.32 18.44 20.58
CA PHE A 198 22.80 19.38 19.56
C PHE A 198 24.24 19.74 19.92
N VAL A 199 25.13 19.65 18.94
CA VAL A 199 26.56 19.91 19.16
C VAL A 199 27.05 20.89 18.11
N LEU A 200 27.80 21.90 18.58
CA LEU A 200 28.55 22.80 17.73
C LEU A 200 30.03 22.49 17.89
N VAL A 201 30.74 22.26 16.81
CA VAL A 201 32.14 21.84 16.82
C VAL A 201 32.96 22.61 15.79
N ALA A 202 34.20 22.93 16.10
CA ALA A 202 35.14 23.48 15.13
C ALA A 202 35.40 22.50 13.96
N ASN A 203 35.52 23.01 12.73
CA ASN A 203 35.72 22.18 11.56
C ASN A 203 36.88 21.19 11.69
N GLU A 204 37.94 21.60 12.34
CA GLU A 204 39.18 20.80 12.57
C GLU A 204 38.93 19.61 13.50
N SER A 205 38.06 19.76 14.48
CA SER A 205 37.76 18.74 15.51
C SER A 205 36.58 17.84 15.15
N TYR A 206 35.87 18.10 14.02
CA TYR A 206 34.63 17.44 13.70
C TYR A 206 34.78 15.91 13.55
N ASP A 207 35.77 15.45 12.80
CA ASP A 207 35.94 14.02 12.52
C ASP A 207 36.36 13.25 13.78
N SER A 208 37.24 13.84 14.62
CA SER A 208 37.65 13.27 15.88
C SER A 208 36.46 13.17 16.86
N LEU A 209 35.68 14.24 17.00
CA LEU A 209 34.49 14.26 17.84
C LEU A 209 33.45 13.23 17.36
N MET A 210 33.15 13.21 16.09
CA MET A 210 32.20 12.25 15.51
C MET A 210 32.60 10.80 15.76
N ASN A 211 33.90 10.49 15.63
CA ASN A 211 34.42 9.14 15.86
C ASN A 211 34.36 8.78 17.38
N ALA A 212 34.66 9.73 18.27
CA ALA A 212 34.56 9.54 19.73
C ALA A 212 33.10 9.30 20.12
N MET A 213 32.17 10.14 19.66
CA MET A 213 30.73 9.99 19.94
C MET A 213 30.18 8.66 19.45
N ARG A 214 30.57 8.21 18.25
CA ARG A 214 30.15 6.90 17.72
C ARG A 214 30.61 5.73 18.56
N LYS A 215 31.83 5.80 19.15
CA LYS A 215 32.31 4.75 20.07
C LYS A 215 31.46 4.69 21.36
N MET A 216 30.82 5.80 21.74
CA MET A 216 29.88 5.88 22.86
C MET A 216 28.44 5.52 22.46
N GLY A 217 28.18 5.04 21.22
CA GLY A 217 26.86 4.65 20.75
C GLY A 217 26.05 5.77 20.12
N PHE A 218 26.63 6.92 19.82
CA PHE A 218 25.96 8.03 19.18
C PHE A 218 25.50 7.65 17.75
N SER A 219 24.27 8.04 17.42
CA SER A 219 23.67 7.84 16.10
C SER A 219 23.07 9.14 15.56
N LEU A 220 23.16 9.34 14.25
CA LEU A 220 22.52 10.47 13.56
C LEU A 220 21.00 10.28 13.51
N PRO A 221 20.20 11.37 13.46
CA PRO A 221 18.76 11.27 13.37
C PRO A 221 18.34 10.52 12.10
N ALA A 222 17.37 9.64 12.22
CA ALA A 222 16.79 8.93 11.08
C ALA A 222 15.96 9.85 10.15
N VAL A 223 15.65 11.07 10.62
CA VAL A 223 14.85 12.08 9.89
C VAL A 223 15.68 13.32 9.61
N SER A 224 15.39 13.95 8.48
CA SER A 224 15.93 15.26 8.12
C SER A 224 14.80 16.27 7.96
N SER A 225 15.06 17.53 8.29
CA SER A 225 14.10 18.63 8.11
C SER A 225 14.85 19.84 7.53
N LYS A 226 14.24 20.51 6.53
CA LYS A 226 14.76 21.75 5.93
C LYS A 226 14.27 22.99 6.68
N THR A 227 13.29 22.85 7.53
CA THR A 227 12.73 23.86 8.42
C THR A 227 12.90 23.38 9.85
N SER A 228 12.58 24.23 10.84
CA SER A 228 12.57 23.79 12.23
C SER A 228 11.68 22.58 12.44
N PRO A 229 11.99 21.65 13.35
CA PRO A 229 11.16 20.48 13.60
C PRO A 229 9.71 20.81 13.93
N ALA A 230 9.48 21.90 14.68
CA ALA A 230 8.13 22.36 15.02
C ALA A 230 7.34 22.78 13.76
N GLU A 231 7.92 23.56 12.85
CA GLU A 231 7.29 23.92 11.57
C GLU A 231 7.03 22.69 10.69
N ALA A 232 8.00 21.75 10.64
CA ALA A 232 7.86 20.51 9.88
C ALA A 232 6.69 19.67 10.38
N VAL A 233 6.49 19.58 11.68
CA VAL A 233 5.36 18.86 12.31
C VAL A 233 4.03 19.54 11.95
N GLU A 234 3.93 20.87 11.99
CA GLU A 234 2.68 21.55 11.61
C GLU A 234 2.33 21.34 10.13
N VAL A 235 3.32 21.36 9.23
CA VAL A 235 3.11 21.04 7.81
C VAL A 235 2.62 19.59 7.63
N ILE A 236 3.17 18.66 8.41
CA ILE A 236 2.75 17.24 8.33
C ILE A 236 1.32 17.08 8.88
N LYS A 237 0.97 17.72 10.00
CA LYS A 237 -0.40 17.71 10.54
C LYS A 237 -1.42 18.29 9.55
N ALA A 238 -1.05 19.35 8.82
CA ALA A 238 -1.90 19.90 7.77
C ALA A 238 -2.14 18.87 6.63
N LYS A 239 -1.10 18.11 6.25
CA LYS A 239 -1.22 17.04 5.23
C LYS A 239 -2.07 15.86 5.72
N ILE A 240 -2.06 15.54 7.00
CA ILE A 240 -2.92 14.50 7.58
C ILE A 240 -4.39 14.95 7.45
N ARG A 241 -4.72 16.17 7.88
CA ARG A 241 -6.08 16.73 7.78
C ARG A 241 -6.61 16.77 6.34
N ASP A 242 -5.75 16.93 5.35
CA ASP A 242 -6.13 16.88 3.92
C ASP A 242 -6.43 15.44 3.46
N LYS A 243 -5.98 14.42 4.20
CA LYS A 243 -6.19 13.00 3.86
C LYS A 243 -7.34 12.36 4.64
N GLU A 244 -7.77 12.96 5.74
CA GLU A 244 -8.97 12.57 6.50
C GLU A 244 -10.27 13.02 5.80
#